data_be89ff32caaf94ebea4bd2222acb1d33
#
_entry.id   be89ff32caaf94ebea4bd2222acb1d33
#
_cell.length_a   1.000
_cell.length_b   1.000
_cell.length_c   1.000
_cell.angle_alpha   90.00
_cell.angle_beta   90.00
_cell.angle_gamma   90.00
#
_symmetry.space_group_name_H-M   'P 1'
#
loop_
_entity.id
_entity.type
_entity.pdbx_description
1 polymer ?
#
loop_
_entity_poly.entity_id
_entity_poly.type
_entity_poly.pdbx_seq_one_letter_code
_entity_poly.pdbx_strand_id
1 'polypeptide(L)'
;MTGRHAITSHQQRIDAAFARAAGLNAEPELLADFSKYLCILVAGYIEKSFSEIALEHARRCGAPSLQNFVERNTSKFTNANTSKIVQFLGAFDSDWRSKIETYLVDERKDAVDSIYGLRNNIAHGVSVGITFARMKDYYATIKDLILYAQNLCIPEKA
;
A
#
# COMPACT_ATOMS: atom_id res chain seq x y z
N MET A 1 16.84 10.58 -3.36
CA MET A 1 16.32 9.34 -2.73
C MET A 1 15.64 8.52 -3.81
N THR A 2 15.97 7.27 -3.97
CA THR A 2 15.28 6.39 -4.91
C THR A 2 13.88 6.03 -4.40
N GLY A 3 12.97 5.71 -5.30
CA GLY A 3 11.62 5.28 -4.93
C GLY A 3 11.62 4.06 -4.00
N ARG A 4 12.50 3.07 -4.26
CA ARG A 4 12.67 1.90 -3.37
C ARG A 4 13.09 2.29 -1.96
N HIS A 5 14.00 3.24 -1.82
CA HIS A 5 14.44 3.72 -0.51
C HIS A 5 13.32 4.44 0.24
N ALA A 6 12.53 5.26 -0.45
CA ALA A 6 11.37 5.93 0.13
C ALA A 6 10.32 4.92 0.64
N ILE A 7 10.04 3.88 -0.14
CA ILE A 7 9.13 2.79 0.24
C ILE A 7 9.65 2.05 1.48
N THR A 8 10.93 1.65 1.47
CA THR A 8 11.56 0.94 2.60
C THR A 8 11.53 1.79 3.88
N SER A 9 11.85 3.07 3.78
CA SER A 9 11.81 3.99 4.93
C SER A 9 10.39 4.13 5.49
N HIS A 10 9.37 4.18 4.63
CA HIS A 10 7.97 4.20 5.07
C HIS A 10 7.58 2.88 5.74
N GLN A 11 7.95 1.76 5.14
CA GLN A 11 7.72 0.43 5.71
C GLN A 11 8.30 0.29 7.12
N GLN A 12 9.53 0.71 7.31
CA GLN A 12 10.19 0.65 8.64
C GLN A 12 9.43 1.41 9.71
N ARG A 13 8.85 2.56 9.36
CA ARG A 13 8.01 3.32 10.32
C ARG A 13 6.74 2.57 10.70
N ILE A 14 6.13 1.88 9.76
CA ILE A 14 4.94 1.08 10.01
C ILE A 14 5.30 -0.19 10.80
N ASP A 15 6.39 -0.86 10.44
CA ASP A 15 6.92 -2.00 11.21
C ASP A 15 7.15 -1.63 12.68
N ALA A 16 7.69 -0.44 12.95
CA ALA A 16 7.88 0.07 14.29
C ALA A 16 6.54 0.31 15.02
N ALA A 17 5.51 0.79 14.32
CA ALA A 17 4.17 0.96 14.90
C ALA A 17 3.54 -0.39 15.27
N PHE A 18 3.67 -1.40 14.41
CA PHE A 18 3.21 -2.76 14.73
C PHE A 18 3.99 -3.38 15.91
N ALA A 19 5.29 -3.16 15.98
CA ALA A 19 6.12 -3.63 17.10
C ALA A 19 5.69 -2.98 18.43
N ARG A 20 5.38 -1.68 18.44
CA ARG A 20 4.85 -1.01 19.63
C ARG A 20 3.51 -1.58 20.05
N ALA A 21 2.61 -1.83 19.11
CA ALA A 21 1.31 -2.43 19.40
C ALA A 21 1.45 -3.84 19.99
N ALA A 22 2.35 -4.66 19.44
CA ALA A 22 2.63 -6.01 19.94
C ALA A 22 3.19 -6.02 21.37
N GLY A 23 3.92 -4.96 21.75
CA GLY A 23 4.47 -4.81 23.10
C GLY A 23 3.49 -4.20 24.12
N LEU A 24 2.31 -3.74 23.69
CA LEU A 24 1.32 -3.18 24.58
C LEU A 24 0.61 -4.28 25.38
N ASN A 25 0.71 -4.21 26.71
CA ASN A 25 -0.15 -4.97 27.63
C ASN A 25 -1.43 -4.15 27.88
N ALA A 26 -2.24 -3.97 26.82
CA ALA A 26 -3.38 -3.08 26.80
C ALA A 26 -4.70 -3.83 26.92
N GLU A 27 -5.72 -3.14 27.45
CA GLU A 27 -7.11 -3.57 27.39
C GLU A 27 -7.50 -3.92 25.93
N PRO A 28 -8.35 -4.93 25.69
CA PRO A 28 -8.77 -5.33 24.35
C PRO A 28 -9.37 -4.20 23.51
N GLU A 29 -10.13 -3.30 24.13
CA GLU A 29 -10.71 -2.14 23.45
C GLU A 29 -9.64 -1.15 22.97
N LEU A 30 -8.63 -0.88 23.79
CA LEU A 30 -7.52 0.00 23.42
C LEU A 30 -6.69 -0.60 22.29
N LEU A 31 -6.45 -1.90 22.33
CA LEU A 31 -5.75 -2.61 21.26
C LEU A 31 -6.55 -2.61 19.95
N ALA A 32 -7.88 -2.73 20.04
CA ALA A 32 -8.76 -2.60 18.87
C ALA A 32 -8.71 -1.20 18.27
N ASP A 33 -8.72 -0.15 19.09
CA ASP A 33 -8.59 1.23 18.62
C ASP A 33 -7.21 1.49 17.99
N PHE A 34 -6.16 0.93 18.56
CA PHE A 34 -4.82 1.00 17.95
C PHE A 34 -4.77 0.27 16.61
N SER A 35 -5.48 -0.85 16.48
CA SER A 35 -5.58 -1.61 15.22
C SER A 35 -6.29 -0.82 14.12
N LYS A 36 -7.27 0.01 14.45
CA LYS A 36 -7.88 0.97 13.51
C LYS A 36 -6.86 1.99 13.01
N TYR A 37 -6.05 2.53 13.91
CA TYR A 37 -4.95 3.42 13.54
C TYR A 37 -3.94 2.75 12.59
N LEU A 38 -3.54 1.51 12.90
CA LEU A 38 -2.67 0.72 12.04
C LEU A 38 -3.27 0.50 10.65
N CYS A 39 -4.58 0.27 10.56
CA CYS A 39 -5.28 0.15 9.28
C CYS A 39 -5.13 1.41 8.40
N ILE A 40 -5.27 2.58 9.00
CA ILE A 40 -5.07 3.87 8.30
C ILE A 40 -3.63 4.00 7.82
N LEU A 41 -2.65 3.62 8.64
CA LEU A 41 -1.24 3.65 8.25
C LEU A 41 -0.95 2.71 7.08
N VAL A 42 -1.50 1.51 7.09
CA VAL A 42 -1.30 0.52 6.01
C VAL A 42 -1.95 1.00 4.71
N ALA A 43 -3.16 1.57 4.77
CA ALA A 43 -3.80 2.17 3.59
C ALA A 43 -2.93 3.27 2.97
N GLY A 44 -2.41 4.18 3.78
CA GLY A 44 -1.48 5.21 3.34
C GLY A 44 -0.17 4.66 2.78
N TYR A 45 0.32 3.55 3.32
CA TYR A 45 1.51 2.86 2.82
C TYR A 45 1.27 2.29 1.41
N ILE A 46 0.12 1.71 1.14
CA ILE A 46 -0.23 1.23 -0.21
C ILE A 46 -0.22 2.39 -1.20
N GLU A 47 -0.96 3.46 -0.90
CA GLU A 47 -1.07 4.64 -1.79
C GLU A 47 0.29 5.27 -2.06
N LYS A 48 1.07 5.50 -1.04
CA LYS A 48 2.40 6.09 -1.16
C LYS A 48 3.36 5.20 -1.93
N SER A 49 3.32 3.89 -1.71
CA SER A 49 4.20 2.94 -2.38
C SER A 49 3.94 2.89 -3.88
N PHE A 50 2.69 2.82 -4.31
CA PHE A 50 2.37 2.84 -5.74
C PHE A 50 2.71 4.18 -6.40
N SER A 51 2.53 5.29 -5.71
CA SER A 51 2.96 6.61 -6.17
C SER A 51 4.48 6.69 -6.36
N GLU A 52 5.26 6.16 -5.41
CA GLU A 52 6.72 6.13 -5.50
C GLU A 52 7.22 5.19 -6.60
N ILE A 53 6.54 4.05 -6.81
CA ILE A 53 6.85 3.13 -7.93
C ILE A 53 6.66 3.84 -9.27
N ALA A 54 5.53 4.53 -9.47
CA ALA A 54 5.25 5.26 -10.69
C ALA A 54 6.25 6.39 -10.93
N LEU A 55 6.58 7.14 -9.89
CA LEU A 55 7.52 8.25 -9.98
C LEU A 55 8.94 7.76 -10.27
N GLU A 56 9.40 6.69 -9.63
CA GLU A 56 10.70 6.08 -9.91
C GLU A 56 10.77 5.53 -11.33
N HIS A 57 9.71 4.88 -11.81
CA HIS A 57 9.63 4.44 -13.19
C HIS A 57 9.76 5.61 -14.16
N ALA A 58 9.04 6.71 -13.93
CA ALA A 58 9.13 7.92 -14.74
C ALA A 58 10.55 8.52 -14.73
N ARG A 59 11.23 8.54 -13.60
CA ARG A 59 12.63 9.00 -13.49
C ARG A 59 13.58 8.16 -14.33
N ARG A 60 13.35 6.85 -14.40
CA ARG A 60 14.20 5.93 -15.17
C ARG A 60 14.01 6.02 -16.66
N CYS A 61 12.80 6.33 -17.11
CA CYS A 61 12.40 6.19 -18.51
C CYS A 61 12.04 7.51 -19.19
N GLY A 62 11.70 8.56 -18.43
CA GLY A 62 11.05 9.74 -18.97
C GLY A 62 11.88 11.03 -18.93
N ALA A 63 11.54 11.94 -19.84
CA ALA A 63 12.00 13.31 -19.81
C ALA A 63 11.43 14.08 -18.59
N PRO A 64 12.05 15.19 -18.13
CA PRO A 64 11.58 15.96 -16.98
C PRO A 64 10.11 16.38 -17.04
N SER A 65 9.61 16.73 -18.22
CA SER A 65 8.20 17.07 -18.41
C SER A 65 7.25 15.89 -18.12
N LEU A 66 7.65 14.68 -18.50
CA LEU A 66 6.89 13.47 -18.21
C LEU A 66 6.95 13.12 -16.72
N GLN A 67 8.10 13.29 -16.08
CA GLN A 67 8.23 13.11 -14.63
C GLN A 67 7.29 14.05 -13.87
N ASN A 68 7.23 15.33 -14.25
CA ASN A 68 6.32 16.31 -13.66
C ASN A 68 4.85 15.93 -13.85
N PHE A 69 4.50 15.41 -15.02
CA PHE A 69 3.14 14.95 -15.29
C PHE A 69 2.76 13.76 -14.37
N VAL A 70 3.64 12.78 -14.26
CA VAL A 70 3.43 11.62 -13.39
C VAL A 70 3.32 12.06 -11.92
N GLU A 71 4.20 12.92 -11.44
CA GLU A 71 4.17 13.43 -10.07
C GLU A 71 2.83 14.10 -9.74
N ARG A 72 2.33 14.96 -10.60
CA ARG A 72 1.04 15.64 -10.42
C ARG A 72 -0.15 14.67 -10.42
N ASN A 73 -0.10 13.64 -11.25
CA ASN A 73 -1.19 12.66 -11.35
C ASN A 73 -1.17 11.64 -10.20
N THR A 74 0.02 11.24 -9.74
CA THR A 74 0.16 10.28 -8.64
C THR A 74 -0.14 10.89 -7.28
N SER A 75 0.01 12.20 -7.11
CA SER A 75 -0.38 12.89 -5.86
C SER A 75 -1.87 12.77 -5.53
N LYS A 76 -2.70 12.45 -6.51
CA LYS A 76 -4.14 12.24 -6.37
C LYS A 76 -4.55 10.77 -6.25
N PHE A 77 -3.57 9.87 -6.26
CA PHE A 77 -3.83 8.44 -6.12
C PHE A 77 -4.19 8.10 -4.68
N THR A 78 -5.48 7.94 -4.45
CA THR A 78 -6.06 7.63 -3.15
C THR A 78 -7.06 6.51 -3.27
N ASN A 79 -7.41 5.88 -2.14
CA ASN A 79 -8.38 4.78 -2.09
C ASN A 79 -7.99 3.63 -3.03
N ALA A 80 -6.74 3.17 -2.88
CA ALA A 80 -6.07 2.21 -3.76
C ALA A 80 -6.53 0.77 -3.54
N ASN A 81 -7.83 0.52 -3.69
CA ASN A 81 -8.37 -0.84 -3.69
C ASN A 81 -7.84 -1.64 -4.89
N THR A 82 -8.13 -2.94 -4.94
CA THR A 82 -7.64 -3.83 -6.00
C THR A 82 -7.95 -3.30 -7.40
N SER A 83 -9.17 -2.87 -7.65
CA SER A 83 -9.57 -2.34 -8.97
C SER A 83 -8.76 -1.11 -9.36
N LYS A 84 -8.53 -0.18 -8.43
CA LYS A 84 -7.74 1.03 -8.67
C LYS A 84 -6.27 0.74 -8.90
N ILE A 85 -5.69 -0.21 -8.18
CA ILE A 85 -4.29 -0.64 -8.40
C ILE A 85 -4.14 -1.20 -9.82
N VAL A 86 -5.05 -2.08 -10.23
CA VAL A 86 -5.03 -2.67 -11.58
C VAL A 86 -5.15 -1.59 -12.66
N GLN A 87 -6.07 -0.65 -12.51
CA GLN A 87 -6.24 0.47 -13.44
C GLN A 87 -5.01 1.36 -13.47
N PHE A 88 -4.44 1.67 -12.32
CA PHE A 88 -3.28 2.54 -12.18
C PHE A 88 -2.05 1.96 -12.90
N LEU A 89 -1.71 0.70 -12.64
CA LEU A 89 -0.60 0.04 -13.32
C LEU A 89 -0.88 -0.20 -14.80
N GLY A 90 -2.12 -0.51 -15.14
CA GLY A 90 -2.55 -0.71 -16.53
C GLY A 90 -2.50 0.55 -17.38
N ALA A 91 -2.55 1.74 -16.76
CA ALA A 91 -2.35 3.00 -17.46
C ALA A 91 -0.91 3.23 -17.92
N PHE A 92 0.05 2.56 -17.30
CA PHE A 92 1.47 2.60 -17.70
C PHE A 92 1.80 1.51 -18.71
N ASP A 93 1.33 0.30 -18.47
CA ASP A 93 1.77 -0.88 -19.23
C ASP A 93 0.74 -2.01 -19.13
N SER A 94 0.36 -2.57 -20.29
CA SER A 94 -0.62 -3.66 -20.35
C SER A 94 -0.10 -4.99 -19.79
N ASP A 95 1.21 -5.24 -19.84
CA ASP A 95 1.82 -6.41 -19.22
C ASP A 95 1.81 -6.30 -17.70
N TRP A 96 2.07 -5.11 -17.16
CA TRP A 96 1.91 -4.86 -15.72
C TRP A 96 0.47 -5.10 -15.26
N ARG A 97 -0.50 -4.63 -16.04
CA ARG A 97 -1.92 -4.88 -15.76
C ARG A 97 -2.21 -6.38 -15.67
N SER A 98 -1.82 -7.12 -16.68
CA SER A 98 -2.05 -8.57 -16.73
C SER A 98 -1.41 -9.29 -15.55
N LYS A 99 -0.18 -8.95 -15.20
CA LYS A 99 0.56 -9.57 -14.10
C LYS A 99 -0.03 -9.23 -12.73
N ILE A 100 -0.43 -7.99 -12.51
CA ILE A 100 -1.03 -7.59 -11.23
C ILE A 100 -2.44 -8.16 -11.07
N GLU A 101 -3.22 -8.28 -12.14
CA GLU A 101 -4.52 -8.96 -12.12
C GLU A 101 -4.38 -10.43 -11.71
N THR A 102 -3.38 -11.12 -12.23
CA THR A 102 -3.09 -12.51 -11.87
C THR A 102 -2.60 -12.65 -10.42
N TYR A 103 -1.86 -11.67 -9.92
CA TYR A 103 -1.31 -11.67 -8.56
C TYR A 103 -2.38 -11.33 -7.51
N LEU A 104 -3.22 -10.32 -7.76
CA LEU A 104 -4.25 -9.83 -6.85
C LEU A 104 -5.55 -10.62 -6.96
N VAL A 105 -5.47 -11.87 -6.54
CA VAL A 105 -6.61 -12.80 -6.45
C VAL A 105 -6.72 -13.36 -5.03
N ASP A 106 -7.86 -13.93 -4.69
CA ASP A 106 -8.12 -14.63 -3.43
C ASP A 106 -7.69 -13.82 -2.20
N GLU A 107 -6.89 -14.35 -1.31
CA GLU A 107 -6.48 -13.73 -0.06
C GLU A 107 -5.75 -12.38 -0.25
N ARG A 108 -4.99 -12.22 -1.33
CA ARG A 108 -4.30 -10.97 -1.63
C ARG A 108 -5.27 -9.85 -1.98
N LYS A 109 -6.24 -10.16 -2.82
CA LYS A 109 -7.33 -9.25 -3.15
C LYS A 109 -8.15 -8.89 -1.92
N ASP A 110 -8.51 -9.89 -1.14
CA ASP A 110 -9.30 -9.72 0.08
C ASP A 110 -8.57 -8.82 1.10
N ALA A 111 -7.26 -8.97 1.26
CA ALA A 111 -6.47 -8.14 2.16
C ALA A 111 -6.51 -6.66 1.74
N VAL A 112 -6.27 -6.36 0.47
CA VAL A 112 -6.30 -5.00 -0.06
C VAL A 112 -7.69 -4.38 0.09
N ASP A 113 -8.71 -5.06 -0.37
CA ASP A 113 -10.09 -4.55 -0.38
C ASP A 113 -10.64 -4.41 1.05
N SER A 114 -10.28 -5.32 1.96
CA SER A 114 -10.64 -5.23 3.38
C SER A 114 -10.01 -4.02 4.07
N ILE A 115 -8.74 -3.74 3.80
CA ILE A 115 -8.07 -2.55 4.36
C ILE A 115 -8.79 -1.27 3.94
N TYR A 116 -9.15 -1.13 2.68
CA TYR A 116 -9.86 0.06 2.21
C TYR A 116 -11.30 0.12 2.70
N GLY A 117 -11.99 -1.00 2.78
CA GLY A 117 -13.31 -1.08 3.40
C GLY A 117 -13.30 -0.63 4.87
N LEU A 118 -12.36 -1.14 5.65
CA LEU A 118 -12.14 -0.77 7.06
C LEU A 118 -11.77 0.72 7.19
N ARG A 119 -10.81 1.18 6.40
CA ARG A 119 -10.37 2.58 6.41
C ARG A 119 -11.53 3.53 6.12
N ASN A 120 -12.37 3.22 5.14
CA ASN A 120 -13.53 4.04 4.81
C ASN A 120 -14.55 4.05 5.95
N ASN A 121 -14.84 2.91 6.55
CA ASN A 121 -15.73 2.83 7.71
C ASN A 121 -15.20 3.62 8.91
N ILE A 122 -13.91 3.53 9.20
CA ILE A 122 -13.25 4.29 10.26
C ILE A 122 -13.38 5.79 9.99
N ALA A 123 -13.12 6.23 8.76
CA ALA A 123 -13.20 7.64 8.37
C ALA A 123 -14.63 8.20 8.48
N HIS A 124 -15.65 7.37 8.28
CA HIS A 124 -17.06 7.75 8.41
C HIS A 124 -17.65 7.51 9.80
N GLY A 125 -16.82 7.15 10.79
CA GLY A 125 -17.27 6.91 12.15
C GLY A 125 -18.13 5.64 12.33
N VAL A 126 -18.11 4.75 11.35
CA VAL A 126 -18.80 3.45 11.44
C VAL A 126 -18.01 2.52 12.34
N SER A 127 -18.71 1.83 13.24
CA SER A 127 -18.06 0.83 14.10
C SER A 127 -17.49 -0.32 13.27
N VAL A 128 -16.23 -0.67 13.53
CA VAL A 128 -15.55 -1.79 12.89
C VAL A 128 -14.92 -2.71 13.93
N GLY A 129 -15.03 -4.03 13.69
CA GLY A 129 -14.37 -5.05 14.48
C GLY A 129 -13.13 -5.56 13.76
N ILE A 130 -11.96 -5.02 14.10
CA ILE A 130 -10.68 -5.50 13.60
C ILE A 130 -9.78 -5.90 14.76
N THR A 131 -9.22 -7.12 14.73
CA THR A 131 -8.24 -7.57 15.69
C THR A 131 -6.83 -7.20 15.26
N PHE A 132 -5.93 -7.07 16.21
CA PHE A 132 -4.51 -6.85 15.94
C PHE A 132 -3.91 -8.00 15.12
N ALA A 133 -4.24 -9.25 15.43
CA ALA A 133 -3.78 -10.41 14.68
C ALA A 133 -4.20 -10.36 13.21
N ARG A 134 -5.46 -9.99 12.95
CA ARG A 134 -5.97 -9.85 11.58
C ARG A 134 -5.27 -8.72 10.83
N MET A 135 -5.03 -7.59 11.50
CA MET A 135 -4.31 -6.47 10.92
C MET A 135 -2.86 -6.82 10.57
N LYS A 136 -2.19 -7.60 11.42
CA LYS A 136 -0.85 -8.15 11.13
C LYS A 136 -0.84 -9.01 9.88
N ASP A 137 -1.82 -9.89 9.73
CA ASP A 137 -1.93 -10.77 8.56
C ASP A 137 -2.13 -9.95 7.28
N TYR A 138 -3.02 -8.98 7.31
CA TYR A 138 -3.22 -8.07 6.18
C TYR A 138 -1.94 -7.32 5.82
N TYR A 139 -1.26 -6.77 6.81
CA TYR A 139 -0.03 -6.01 6.58
C TYR A 139 1.08 -6.88 5.96
N ALA A 140 1.24 -8.13 6.41
CA ALA A 140 2.18 -9.07 5.81
C ALA A 140 1.89 -9.29 4.32
N THR A 141 0.63 -9.49 3.97
CA THR A 141 0.19 -9.62 2.56
C THR A 141 0.47 -8.35 1.75
N ILE A 142 0.25 -7.18 2.35
CA ILE A 142 0.53 -5.90 1.68
C ILE A 142 2.02 -5.68 1.46
N LYS A 143 2.89 -6.05 2.40
CA LYS A 143 4.35 -5.98 2.19
C LYS A 143 4.79 -6.83 1.01
N ASP A 144 4.25 -8.03 0.87
CA ASP A 144 4.53 -8.91 -0.27
C ASP A 144 4.03 -8.31 -1.59
N LEU A 145 2.84 -7.72 -1.59
CA LEU A 145 2.31 -7.01 -2.75
C LEU A 145 3.22 -5.86 -3.20
N ILE A 146 3.66 -5.04 -2.27
CA ILE A 146 4.52 -3.89 -2.58
C ILE A 146 5.87 -4.37 -3.11
N LEU A 147 6.44 -5.42 -2.54
CA LEU A 147 7.66 -6.03 -3.06
C LEU A 147 7.48 -6.59 -4.47
N TYR A 148 6.38 -7.29 -4.72
CA TYR A 148 6.04 -7.78 -6.04
C TYR A 148 5.94 -6.64 -7.06
N ALA A 149 5.22 -5.58 -6.73
CA ALA A 149 5.06 -4.41 -7.60
C ALA A 149 6.39 -3.68 -7.87
N GLN A 150 7.25 -3.56 -6.86
CA GLN A 150 8.60 -3.01 -7.04
C GLN A 150 9.43 -3.84 -8.03
N ASN A 151 9.40 -5.15 -7.88
CA ASN A 151 10.17 -6.04 -8.76
C ASN A 151 9.61 -6.05 -10.20
N LEU A 152 8.31 -5.90 -10.34
CA LEU A 152 7.65 -5.81 -11.64
C LEU A 152 7.95 -4.49 -12.37
N CYS A 153 7.77 -3.37 -11.68
CA CYS A 153 7.74 -2.05 -12.30
C CYS A 153 9.08 -1.30 -12.24
N ILE A 154 9.85 -1.52 -11.18
CA ILE A 154 11.14 -0.85 -10.94
C ILE A 154 12.18 -1.87 -10.45
N PRO A 155 12.49 -2.90 -11.25
CA PRO A 155 13.44 -3.92 -10.85
C PRO A 155 14.80 -3.32 -10.47
N GLU A 156 15.55 -4.01 -9.64
CA GLU A 156 16.93 -3.62 -9.34
C GLU A 156 17.75 -3.66 -10.63
N LYS A 157 18.60 -2.66 -10.80
CA LYS A 157 19.54 -2.66 -11.94
C LYS A 157 20.53 -3.81 -11.73
N ALA A 158 20.66 -4.62 -12.75
CA ALA A 158 21.68 -5.68 -12.79
C ALA A 158 23.08 -5.08 -12.72
#